data_e41fd48ba3eb733d7aa5ac3e52d96398
#
_entry.id   e41fd48ba3eb733d7aa5ac3e52d96398
#
_cell.length_a   1.000
_cell.length_b   1.000
_cell.length_c   1.000
_cell.angle_alpha   90.00
_cell.angle_beta   90.00
_cell.angle_gamma   90.00
#
_symmetry.space_group_name_H-M   'P 1'
#
loop_
_entity.id
_entity.type
_entity.pdbx_description
1 polymer ?
#
loop_
_entity_poly.entity_id
_entity_poly.type
_entity_poly.pdbx_seq_one_letter_code
_entity_poly.pdbx_strand_id
1 'polypeptide(L)'
;MIIIDLEWNRGYDKTPLEEILQIGAVKLDALGGKITDTFSIFVHPCVHKRLNRTAKTLPELDAAFDSPYDFPTALRIFKEWCGEDTVFADWGGDDFDVLRQNCEFWIVPPPEVTERIDLQLAFSLRVGTSQGVALHRAVEYCGIPTPFTFHNALNDAMYTAMVTDWLDADTMALLALPKEIRRLGNVPAFEPPVPRTVGDYGSRRSALNGRGCRRIECPLCGESSWVRKWHTAEEGVYLADFRCKEHGSFVCRLTLGAGEDRLWRGALEVPAVTPALLQEFDRAIRAECIVCQVSSSRHKKHHVRSRTPKKTEK
;
A
#
# COMPACT_ATOMS: atom_id res chain seq x y z
N MET A 1 -7.70 8.28 14.99
CA MET A 1 -7.47 8.38 13.54
C MET A 1 -8.64 9.06 12.85
N ILE A 2 -8.43 9.66 11.69
CA ILE A 2 -9.45 10.42 10.96
C ILE A 2 -9.71 9.74 9.62
N ILE A 3 -10.97 9.48 9.28
CA ILE A 3 -11.41 9.13 7.93
C ILE A 3 -11.97 10.39 7.31
N ILE A 4 -11.47 10.75 6.12
CA ILE A 4 -11.88 11.93 5.36
C ILE A 4 -12.50 11.51 4.04
N ASP A 5 -13.48 12.29 3.60
CA ASP A 5 -14.04 12.27 2.26
C ASP A 5 -14.29 13.71 1.81
N LEU A 6 -14.17 13.95 0.52
CA LEU A 6 -14.33 15.28 -0.06
C LEU A 6 -15.32 15.24 -1.22
N GLU A 7 -16.09 16.34 -1.36
CA GLU A 7 -16.81 16.62 -2.59
C GLU A 7 -16.17 17.82 -3.30
N TRP A 8 -15.97 17.73 -4.62
CA TRP A 8 -15.28 18.77 -5.37
C TRP A 8 -15.81 19.00 -6.78
N ASN A 9 -15.49 20.16 -7.32
CA ASN A 9 -15.77 20.55 -8.69
C ASN A 9 -14.50 20.58 -9.53
N ARG A 10 -14.43 19.75 -10.56
CA ARG A 10 -13.40 19.82 -11.59
C ARG A 10 -13.83 20.85 -12.64
N GLY A 11 -13.14 21.98 -12.72
CA GLY A 11 -13.46 23.04 -13.67
C GLY A 11 -13.24 22.65 -15.13
N TYR A 12 -13.91 23.40 -16.03
CA TYR A 12 -13.75 23.27 -17.48
C TYR A 12 -12.69 24.21 -18.05
N ASP A 13 -12.18 25.12 -17.24
CA ASP A 13 -11.14 26.06 -17.63
C ASP A 13 -9.74 25.44 -17.51
N LYS A 14 -8.73 26.24 -17.85
CA LYS A 14 -7.33 25.77 -17.78
C LYS A 14 -6.76 25.78 -16.36
N THR A 15 -7.54 26.15 -15.36
CA THR A 15 -7.08 26.13 -13.96
C THR A 15 -7.07 24.70 -13.47
N PRO A 16 -5.91 24.13 -13.19
CA PRO A 16 -5.79 22.73 -12.79
C PRO A 16 -6.11 22.56 -11.30
N LEU A 17 -7.34 22.92 -10.92
CA LEU A 17 -7.83 22.80 -9.54
C LEU A 17 -9.08 21.93 -9.51
N GLU A 18 -9.10 20.98 -8.63
CA GLU A 18 -10.30 20.25 -8.20
C GLU A 18 -10.84 21.00 -6.96
N GLU A 19 -11.69 22.00 -7.19
CA GLU A 19 -12.14 22.95 -6.16
C GLU A 19 -13.05 22.25 -5.16
N ILE A 20 -12.62 22.17 -3.90
CA ILE A 20 -13.37 21.52 -2.82
C ILE A 20 -14.66 22.29 -2.51
N LEU A 21 -15.77 21.56 -2.41
CA LEU A 21 -17.10 22.05 -2.07
C LEU A 21 -17.56 21.61 -0.68
N GLN A 22 -17.10 20.46 -0.20
CA GLN A 22 -17.37 19.94 1.15
C GLN A 22 -16.19 19.15 1.67
N ILE A 23 -15.90 19.28 2.95
CA ILE A 23 -15.00 18.42 3.72
C ILE A 23 -15.86 17.69 4.74
N GLY A 24 -15.92 16.36 4.62
CA GLY A 24 -16.55 15.46 5.58
C GLY A 24 -15.49 14.61 6.26
N ALA A 25 -15.60 14.39 7.55
CA ALA A 25 -14.68 13.53 8.26
C ALA A 25 -15.29 12.91 9.52
N VAL A 26 -14.74 11.78 9.93
CA VAL A 26 -15.07 11.13 11.21
C VAL A 26 -13.81 10.75 11.96
N LYS A 27 -13.84 10.82 13.28
CA LYS A 27 -12.79 10.26 14.13
C LYS A 27 -13.18 8.88 14.62
N LEU A 28 -12.24 7.96 14.53
CA LEU A 28 -12.32 6.63 15.14
C LEU A 28 -11.31 6.52 16.28
N ASP A 29 -11.69 5.80 17.34
CA ASP A 29 -10.75 5.43 18.42
C ASP A 29 -9.69 4.44 17.91
N ALA A 30 -10.05 3.54 17.00
CA ALA A 30 -9.16 2.62 16.31
C ALA A 30 -9.77 2.20 14.96
N LEU A 31 -8.99 1.51 14.11
CA LEU A 31 -9.53 0.87 12.91
C LEU A 31 -10.53 -0.23 13.32
N GLY A 32 -11.73 -0.23 12.72
CA GLY A 32 -12.84 -1.10 13.14
C GLY A 32 -13.43 -0.73 14.51
N GLY A 33 -13.12 0.46 15.00
CA GLY A 33 -13.58 0.96 16.29
C GLY A 33 -14.79 1.91 16.16
N LYS A 34 -15.08 2.58 17.27
CA LYS A 34 -16.24 3.48 17.33
C LYS A 34 -15.95 4.84 16.74
N ILE A 35 -16.95 5.40 16.06
CA ILE A 35 -16.95 6.83 15.71
C ILE A 35 -17.07 7.63 17.00
N THR A 36 -16.07 8.46 17.29
CA THR A 36 -15.99 9.28 18.50
C THR A 36 -16.38 10.72 18.24
N ASP A 37 -16.22 11.21 17.00
CA ASP A 37 -16.60 12.56 16.59
C ASP A 37 -16.82 12.63 15.09
N THR A 38 -17.56 13.65 14.62
CA THR A 38 -17.90 13.89 13.21
C THR A 38 -17.67 15.33 12.84
N PHE A 39 -17.29 15.57 11.58
CA PHE A 39 -17.04 16.90 11.05
C PHE A 39 -17.65 17.04 9.67
N SER A 40 -18.31 18.17 9.41
CA SER A 40 -18.76 18.56 8.07
C SER A 40 -18.66 20.07 7.91
N ILE A 41 -18.07 20.52 6.82
CA ILE A 41 -18.03 21.92 6.45
C ILE A 41 -18.18 22.08 4.94
N PHE A 42 -19.09 22.94 4.51
CA PHE A 42 -19.22 23.34 3.12
C PHE A 42 -18.28 24.50 2.81
N VAL A 43 -17.72 24.49 1.60
CA VAL A 43 -16.76 25.46 1.11
C VAL A 43 -17.39 26.22 -0.06
N HIS A 44 -17.40 27.55 0.05
CA HIS A 44 -17.93 28.39 -1.03
C HIS A 44 -17.02 28.32 -2.27
N PRO A 45 -17.54 27.88 -3.44
CA PRO A 45 -16.75 27.84 -4.67
C PRO A 45 -16.50 29.26 -5.19
N CYS A 46 -15.23 29.64 -5.35
CA CYS A 46 -14.84 30.99 -5.78
C CYS A 46 -13.82 30.98 -6.94
N VAL A 47 -13.37 29.82 -7.39
CA VAL A 47 -12.40 29.72 -8.49
C VAL A 47 -13.06 29.37 -9.81
N HIS A 48 -13.85 28.30 -9.86
CA HIS A 48 -14.49 27.87 -11.08
C HIS A 48 -15.88 28.52 -11.28
N LYS A 49 -16.04 29.21 -12.40
CA LYS A 49 -17.32 29.86 -12.75
C LYS A 49 -18.43 28.87 -13.10
N ARG A 50 -18.10 27.63 -13.41
CA ARG A 50 -19.05 26.61 -13.85
C ARG A 50 -18.77 25.28 -13.14
N LEU A 51 -19.86 24.67 -12.70
CA LEU A 51 -19.82 23.31 -12.17
C LEU A 51 -19.79 22.29 -13.30
N ASN A 52 -19.01 21.22 -13.10
CA ASN A 52 -19.05 20.05 -13.97
C ASN A 52 -20.35 19.24 -13.77
N ARG A 53 -20.52 18.18 -14.59
CA ARG A 53 -21.74 17.38 -14.55
C ARG A 53 -21.92 16.66 -13.20
N THR A 54 -20.84 16.14 -12.64
CA THR A 54 -20.86 15.40 -11.37
C THR A 54 -21.16 16.32 -10.19
N ALA A 55 -20.47 17.45 -10.07
CA ALA A 55 -20.71 18.40 -9.01
C ALA A 55 -22.16 18.94 -8.99
N LYS A 56 -22.82 19.04 -10.17
CA LYS A 56 -24.24 19.43 -10.27
C LYS A 56 -25.21 18.39 -9.70
N THR A 57 -24.79 17.18 -9.50
CA THR A 57 -25.64 16.10 -8.94
C THR A 57 -25.43 15.87 -7.44
N LEU A 58 -24.57 16.68 -6.81
CA LEU A 58 -24.35 16.60 -5.36
C LEU A 58 -25.65 16.96 -4.60
N PRO A 59 -26.07 16.15 -3.61
CA PRO A 59 -27.35 16.33 -2.92
C PRO A 59 -27.51 17.68 -2.22
N GLU A 60 -26.41 18.22 -1.66
CA GLU A 60 -26.42 19.43 -0.85
C GLU A 60 -25.57 20.54 -1.48
N LEU A 61 -25.59 20.62 -2.80
CA LEU A 61 -24.81 21.62 -3.55
C LEU A 61 -25.13 23.07 -3.13
N ASP A 62 -26.39 23.38 -2.87
CA ASP A 62 -26.82 24.74 -2.47
C ASP A 62 -26.14 25.15 -1.15
N ALA A 63 -25.90 24.22 -0.23
CA ALA A 63 -25.19 24.50 1.02
C ALA A 63 -23.74 24.96 0.79
N ALA A 64 -23.08 24.51 -0.29
CA ALA A 64 -21.75 25.01 -0.66
C ALA A 64 -21.82 26.44 -1.15
N PHE A 65 -22.82 26.81 -1.96
CA PHE A 65 -23.02 28.21 -2.43
C PHE A 65 -23.41 29.15 -1.32
N ASP A 66 -24.17 28.67 -0.34
CA ASP A 66 -24.60 29.46 0.83
C ASP A 66 -23.55 29.52 1.94
N SER A 67 -22.46 28.76 1.80
CA SER A 67 -21.41 28.71 2.81
C SER A 67 -20.70 30.08 2.94
N PRO A 68 -20.49 30.57 4.18
CA PRO A 68 -19.68 31.75 4.43
C PRO A 68 -18.17 31.51 4.38
N TYR A 69 -17.74 30.25 4.18
CA TYR A 69 -16.34 29.86 4.30
C TYR A 69 -15.70 29.64 2.93
N ASP A 70 -14.60 30.35 2.67
CA ASP A 70 -13.65 29.98 1.63
C ASP A 70 -12.78 28.79 2.06
N PHE A 71 -12.03 28.20 1.13
CA PHE A 71 -11.19 27.03 1.43
C PHE A 71 -10.17 27.29 2.55
N PRO A 72 -9.39 28.40 2.59
CA PRO A 72 -8.46 28.66 3.68
C PRO A 72 -9.10 28.68 5.07
N THR A 73 -10.30 29.28 5.16
CA THR A 73 -11.05 29.34 6.43
C THR A 73 -11.58 27.97 6.82
N ALA A 74 -12.19 27.23 5.89
CA ALA A 74 -12.69 25.88 6.12
C ALA A 74 -11.58 24.93 6.53
N LEU A 75 -10.43 25.00 5.86
CA LEU A 75 -9.24 24.20 6.21
C LEU A 75 -8.73 24.49 7.63
N ARG A 76 -8.69 25.77 8.04
CA ARG A 76 -8.28 26.13 9.39
C ARG A 76 -9.20 25.51 10.44
N ILE A 77 -10.53 25.61 10.25
CA ILE A 77 -11.52 25.00 11.13
C ILE A 77 -11.37 23.47 11.16
N PHE A 78 -11.17 22.85 10.01
CA PHE A 78 -10.92 21.42 9.92
C PHE A 78 -9.66 21.00 10.69
N LYS A 79 -8.54 21.73 10.53
CA LYS A 79 -7.30 21.46 11.26
C LYS A 79 -7.46 21.62 12.78
N GLU A 80 -8.23 22.61 13.23
CA GLU A 80 -8.55 22.78 14.65
C GLU A 80 -9.35 21.58 15.19
N TRP A 81 -10.31 21.06 14.41
CA TRP A 81 -11.03 19.85 14.75
C TRP A 81 -10.15 18.60 14.72
N CYS A 82 -9.20 18.47 13.78
CA CYS A 82 -8.26 17.36 13.75
C CYS A 82 -7.48 17.25 15.08
N GLY A 83 -7.06 18.39 15.65
CA GLY A 83 -6.25 18.42 16.87
C GLY A 83 -4.88 17.77 16.64
N GLU A 84 -4.53 16.81 17.48
CA GLU A 84 -3.26 16.06 17.40
C GLU A 84 -3.33 14.78 16.57
N ASP A 85 -4.50 14.46 15.98
CA ASP A 85 -4.64 13.27 15.14
C ASP A 85 -3.91 13.48 13.80
N THR A 86 -2.94 12.61 13.52
CA THR A 86 -2.09 12.67 12.31
C THR A 86 -2.17 11.40 11.44
N VAL A 87 -2.99 10.42 11.85
CA VAL A 87 -3.27 9.21 11.06
C VAL A 87 -4.58 9.41 10.32
N PHE A 88 -4.51 9.38 8.99
CA PHE A 88 -5.65 9.62 8.13
C PHE A 88 -5.93 8.44 7.23
N ALA A 89 -7.20 8.27 6.85
CA ALA A 89 -7.65 7.29 5.88
C ALA A 89 -8.69 7.90 4.94
N ASP A 90 -8.78 7.36 3.74
CA ASP A 90 -9.77 7.73 2.74
C ASP A 90 -10.21 6.52 1.90
N TRP A 91 -11.21 6.70 1.04
CA TRP A 91 -11.68 5.65 0.16
C TRP A 91 -11.15 5.86 -1.26
N GLY A 92 -9.96 5.29 -1.57
CA GLY A 92 -9.37 5.29 -2.92
C GLY A 92 -8.18 6.21 -3.10
N GLY A 93 -7.86 7.02 -2.11
CA GLY A 93 -6.61 7.80 -2.10
C GLY A 93 -6.66 9.14 -2.85
N ASP A 94 -7.74 9.50 -3.52
CA ASP A 94 -7.84 10.73 -4.30
C ASP A 94 -8.09 11.97 -3.42
N ASP A 95 -8.81 11.82 -2.29
CA ASP A 95 -9.19 12.93 -1.41
C ASP A 95 -8.00 13.71 -0.87
N PHE A 96 -6.94 13.00 -0.46
CA PHE A 96 -5.72 13.66 0.00
C PHE A 96 -4.98 14.40 -1.11
N ASP A 97 -5.00 13.89 -2.33
CA ASP A 97 -4.36 14.54 -3.45
C ASP A 97 -5.12 15.82 -3.83
N VAL A 98 -6.46 15.78 -3.77
CA VAL A 98 -7.32 16.95 -3.94
C VAL A 98 -7.13 17.97 -2.81
N LEU A 99 -7.10 17.52 -1.54
CA LEU A 99 -6.84 18.41 -0.40
C LEU A 99 -5.49 19.12 -0.53
N ARG A 100 -4.43 18.37 -0.86
CA ARG A 100 -3.09 18.90 -1.07
C ARG A 100 -3.05 19.91 -2.22
N GLN A 101 -3.70 19.61 -3.36
CA GLN A 101 -3.80 20.50 -4.51
C GLN A 101 -4.47 21.83 -4.12
N ASN A 102 -5.55 21.79 -3.32
CA ASN A 102 -6.18 23.00 -2.82
C ASN A 102 -5.27 23.77 -1.85
N CYS A 103 -4.57 23.09 -0.95
CA CYS A 103 -3.57 23.72 -0.08
C CYS A 103 -2.47 24.43 -0.85
N GLU A 104 -1.94 23.79 -1.90
CA GLU A 104 -0.93 24.39 -2.79
C GLU A 104 -1.46 25.60 -3.55
N PHE A 105 -2.68 25.50 -4.11
CA PHE A 105 -3.32 26.60 -4.84
C PHE A 105 -3.53 27.84 -3.96
N TRP A 106 -4.01 27.65 -2.73
CA TRP A 106 -4.29 28.72 -1.78
C TRP A 106 -3.07 29.14 -0.94
N ILE A 107 -1.92 28.48 -1.12
CA ILE A 107 -0.67 28.74 -0.38
C ILE A 107 -0.90 28.62 1.14
N VAL A 108 -1.62 27.59 1.56
CA VAL A 108 -1.88 27.29 2.97
C VAL A 108 -1.29 25.92 3.34
N PRO A 109 -0.74 25.74 4.56
CA PRO A 109 -0.15 24.46 4.96
C PRO A 109 -1.25 23.40 5.16
N PRO A 110 -1.08 22.19 4.59
CA PRO A 110 -1.99 21.07 4.82
C PRO A 110 -2.03 20.65 6.30
N PRO A 111 -2.99 19.79 6.71
CA PRO A 111 -2.92 19.11 8.00
C PRO A 111 -1.65 18.25 8.09
N GLU A 112 -1.17 18.02 9.32
CA GLU A 112 -0.07 17.09 9.54
C GLU A 112 -0.56 15.65 9.35
N VAL A 113 0.12 14.90 8.45
CA VAL A 113 -0.22 13.51 8.15
C VAL A 113 1.05 12.68 8.30
N THR A 114 1.09 11.83 9.32
CA THR A 114 2.20 10.89 9.55
C THR A 114 1.95 9.53 8.91
N GLU A 115 0.70 9.15 8.76
CA GLU A 115 0.29 7.91 8.12
C GLU A 115 -0.97 8.13 7.29
N ARG A 116 -1.01 7.52 6.11
CA ARG A 116 -2.16 7.54 5.22
C ARG A 116 -2.55 6.11 4.85
N ILE A 117 -3.85 5.81 5.00
CA ILE A 117 -4.40 4.47 4.79
C ILE A 117 -5.43 4.53 3.65
N ASP A 118 -5.17 3.82 2.56
CA ASP A 118 -6.13 3.62 1.47
C ASP A 118 -7.08 2.47 1.84
N LEU A 119 -8.27 2.80 2.31
CA LEU A 119 -9.27 1.82 2.77
C LEU A 119 -9.95 1.09 1.60
N GLN A 120 -10.04 1.67 0.41
CA GLN A 120 -10.51 0.97 -0.78
C GLN A 120 -9.55 -0.16 -1.17
N LEU A 121 -8.24 0.12 -1.13
CA LEU A 121 -7.23 -0.90 -1.38
C LEU A 121 -7.27 -1.99 -0.29
N ALA A 122 -7.38 -1.61 0.99
CA ALA A 122 -7.52 -2.57 2.08
C ALA A 122 -8.73 -3.48 1.88
N PHE A 123 -9.90 -2.90 1.58
CA PHE A 123 -11.11 -3.68 1.31
C PHE A 123 -10.96 -4.58 0.08
N SER A 124 -10.36 -4.08 -1.00
CA SER A 124 -10.09 -4.87 -2.21
C SER A 124 -9.19 -6.08 -1.92
N LEU A 125 -8.16 -5.92 -1.08
CA LEU A 125 -7.31 -7.02 -0.61
C LEU A 125 -8.12 -8.04 0.22
N ARG A 126 -8.98 -7.54 1.10
CA ARG A 126 -9.84 -8.39 1.97
C ARG A 126 -10.79 -9.28 1.18
N VAL A 127 -11.39 -8.75 0.11
CA VAL A 127 -12.33 -9.49 -0.74
C VAL A 127 -11.67 -10.21 -1.93
N GLY A 128 -10.35 -10.07 -2.08
CA GLY A 128 -9.56 -10.79 -3.10
C GLY A 128 -9.73 -10.25 -4.53
N THR A 129 -10.04 -8.95 -4.70
CA THR A 129 -10.13 -8.31 -6.02
C THR A 129 -8.89 -7.46 -6.31
N SER A 130 -8.51 -7.39 -7.59
CA SER A 130 -7.42 -6.52 -8.06
C SER A 130 -7.89 -5.12 -8.48
N GLN A 131 -9.21 -4.90 -8.52
CA GLN A 131 -9.81 -3.61 -8.90
C GLN A 131 -10.35 -2.91 -7.66
N GLY A 132 -10.27 -1.57 -7.64
CA GLY A 132 -10.90 -0.77 -6.60
C GLY A 132 -12.41 -1.00 -6.55
N VAL A 133 -12.94 -1.25 -5.37
CA VAL A 133 -14.37 -1.43 -5.14
C VAL A 133 -14.99 -0.08 -4.78
N ALA A 134 -16.01 0.36 -5.49
CA ALA A 134 -16.72 1.59 -5.15
C ALA A 134 -17.36 1.49 -3.75
N LEU A 135 -17.38 2.59 -3.00
CA LEU A 135 -17.86 2.60 -1.60
C LEU A 135 -19.26 2.01 -1.45
N HIS A 136 -20.23 2.40 -2.29
CA HIS A 136 -21.59 1.86 -2.24
C HIS A 136 -21.64 0.32 -2.42
N ARG A 137 -20.73 -0.25 -3.22
CA ARG A 137 -20.62 -1.70 -3.39
C ARG A 137 -20.00 -2.37 -2.17
N ALA A 138 -19.04 -1.74 -1.53
CA ALA A 138 -18.47 -2.25 -0.28
C ALA A 138 -19.49 -2.23 0.85
N VAL A 139 -20.26 -1.16 0.97
CA VAL A 139 -21.38 -1.02 1.93
C VAL A 139 -22.43 -2.10 1.71
N GLU A 140 -22.84 -2.32 0.45
CA GLU A 140 -23.77 -3.40 0.07
C GLU A 140 -23.21 -4.79 0.42
N TYR A 141 -21.95 -5.05 0.08
CA TYR A 141 -21.26 -6.31 0.39
C TYR A 141 -21.19 -6.59 1.89
N CYS A 142 -20.96 -5.57 2.69
CA CYS A 142 -20.92 -5.67 4.16
C CYS A 142 -22.32 -5.76 4.80
N GLY A 143 -23.41 -5.59 4.03
CA GLY A 143 -24.76 -5.59 4.58
C GLY A 143 -25.04 -4.39 5.48
N ILE A 144 -24.33 -3.27 5.30
CA ILE A 144 -24.50 -2.05 6.11
C ILE A 144 -25.78 -1.34 5.66
N PRO A 145 -26.69 -0.99 6.59
CA PRO A 145 -27.88 -0.19 6.28
C PRO A 145 -27.49 1.18 5.69
N THR A 146 -28.26 1.67 4.69
CA THR A 146 -27.98 2.92 3.98
C THR A 146 -29.03 4.00 4.22
N PRO A 147 -29.19 4.49 5.47
CA PRO A 147 -30.15 5.54 5.79
C PRO A 147 -29.74 6.91 5.24
N PHE A 148 -28.47 7.09 4.91
CA PHE A 148 -27.93 8.37 4.42
C PHE A 148 -27.66 8.30 2.91
N THR A 149 -27.77 9.43 2.23
CA THR A 149 -27.48 9.53 0.79
C THR A 149 -25.96 9.50 0.56
N PHE A 150 -25.53 8.79 -0.48
CA PHE A 150 -24.16 8.88 -0.99
C PHE A 150 -23.90 10.23 -1.67
N HIS A 151 -22.64 10.55 -1.89
CA HIS A 151 -22.17 11.84 -2.44
C HIS A 151 -22.46 13.03 -1.52
N ASN A 152 -22.40 12.80 -0.24
CA ASN A 152 -22.21 13.78 0.80
C ASN A 152 -20.99 13.38 1.61
N ALA A 153 -19.98 14.23 1.68
CA ALA A 153 -18.69 13.87 2.23
C ALA A 153 -18.74 13.32 3.66
N LEU A 154 -19.62 13.86 4.54
CA LEU A 154 -19.76 13.29 5.89
C LEU A 154 -20.38 11.88 5.85
N ASN A 155 -21.41 11.67 5.03
CA ASN A 155 -22.08 10.38 4.94
C ASN A 155 -21.12 9.32 4.38
N ASP A 156 -20.34 9.68 3.36
CA ASP A 156 -19.38 8.75 2.73
C ASP A 156 -18.21 8.45 3.67
N ALA A 157 -17.72 9.41 4.46
CA ALA A 157 -16.78 9.17 5.55
C ALA A 157 -17.36 8.24 6.64
N MET A 158 -18.65 8.39 6.99
CA MET A 158 -19.34 7.51 7.94
C MET A 158 -19.46 6.08 7.39
N TYR A 159 -19.88 5.91 6.15
CA TYR A 159 -19.94 4.59 5.51
C TYR A 159 -18.56 3.94 5.41
N THR A 160 -17.56 4.71 5.06
CA THR A 160 -16.16 4.24 5.04
C THR A 160 -15.74 3.75 6.42
N ALA A 161 -16.08 4.48 7.48
CA ALA A 161 -15.83 4.06 8.86
C ALA A 161 -16.49 2.72 9.20
N MET A 162 -17.76 2.55 8.83
CA MET A 162 -18.51 1.30 9.09
C MET A 162 -17.92 0.10 8.32
N VAL A 163 -17.36 0.32 7.12
CA VAL A 163 -16.69 -0.74 6.36
C VAL A 163 -15.41 -1.21 7.05
N THR A 164 -14.77 -0.38 7.88
CA THR A 164 -13.52 -0.77 8.57
C THR A 164 -13.70 -1.94 9.53
N ASP A 165 -14.91 -2.24 10.00
CA ASP A 165 -15.22 -3.42 10.83
C ASP A 165 -14.93 -4.75 10.11
N TRP A 166 -14.82 -4.72 8.78
CA TRP A 166 -14.53 -5.88 7.94
C TRP A 166 -13.04 -6.09 7.68
N LEU A 167 -12.21 -5.14 8.10
CA LEU A 167 -10.76 -5.18 7.89
C LEU A 167 -10.09 -5.87 9.08
N ASP A 168 -9.39 -6.96 8.82
CA ASP A 168 -8.64 -7.71 9.82
C ASP A 168 -7.14 -7.33 9.83
N ALA A 169 -6.43 -7.81 10.84
CA ALA A 169 -5.00 -7.56 11.02
C ALA A 169 -4.17 -8.08 9.83
N ASP A 170 -4.58 -9.19 9.21
CA ASP A 170 -3.90 -9.77 8.06
C ASP A 170 -4.02 -8.86 6.83
N THR A 171 -5.20 -8.28 6.61
CA THR A 171 -5.43 -7.31 5.53
C THR A 171 -4.55 -6.07 5.72
N MET A 172 -4.48 -5.54 6.94
CA MET A 172 -3.63 -4.38 7.25
C MET A 172 -2.15 -4.70 7.11
N ALA A 173 -1.75 -5.91 7.49
CA ALA A 173 -0.39 -6.39 7.29
C ALA A 173 -0.01 -6.48 5.79
N LEU A 174 -0.95 -6.89 4.93
CA LEU A 174 -0.77 -6.88 3.48
C LEU A 174 -0.71 -5.46 2.92
N LEU A 175 -1.56 -4.56 3.39
CA LEU A 175 -1.59 -3.17 2.95
C LEU A 175 -0.25 -2.47 3.20
N ALA A 176 0.42 -2.75 4.30
CA ALA A 176 1.73 -2.20 4.65
C ALA A 176 2.89 -2.68 3.74
N LEU A 177 2.67 -3.72 2.93
CA LEU A 177 3.70 -4.25 2.04
C LEU A 177 3.81 -3.43 0.74
N PRO A 178 5.00 -3.37 0.10
CA PRO A 178 5.16 -2.81 -1.24
C PRO A 178 4.23 -3.48 -2.27
N LYS A 179 3.77 -2.71 -3.24
CA LYS A 179 2.87 -3.18 -4.32
C LYS A 179 3.41 -4.42 -5.04
N GLU A 180 4.73 -4.49 -5.26
CA GLU A 180 5.42 -5.60 -5.92
C GLU A 180 5.30 -6.88 -5.11
N ILE A 181 5.39 -6.79 -3.78
CA ILE A 181 5.25 -7.92 -2.85
C ILE A 181 3.78 -8.33 -2.73
N ARG A 182 2.85 -7.37 -2.60
CA ARG A 182 1.40 -7.67 -2.56
C ARG A 182 0.92 -8.46 -3.76
N ARG A 183 1.47 -8.20 -4.95
CA ARG A 183 1.11 -8.94 -6.19
C ARG A 183 1.42 -10.43 -6.11
N LEU A 184 2.37 -10.86 -5.29
CA LEU A 184 2.67 -12.27 -5.07
C LEU A 184 1.56 -12.98 -4.29
N GLY A 185 0.73 -12.23 -3.56
CA GLY A 185 -0.45 -12.74 -2.86
C GLY A 185 -1.68 -12.96 -3.76
N ASN A 186 -1.65 -12.40 -4.98
CA ASN A 186 -2.79 -12.48 -5.90
C ASN A 186 -2.69 -13.73 -6.79
N VAL A 187 -2.76 -14.89 -6.18
CA VAL A 187 -2.79 -16.21 -6.84
C VAL A 187 -4.00 -17.00 -6.37
N PRO A 188 -4.56 -17.89 -7.20
CA PRO A 188 -5.65 -18.77 -6.76
C PRO A 188 -5.23 -19.60 -5.56
N ALA A 189 -6.16 -19.89 -4.66
CA ALA A 189 -5.91 -20.79 -3.54
C ALA A 189 -5.47 -22.17 -4.04
N PHE A 190 -4.51 -22.78 -3.39
CA PHE A 190 -4.00 -24.11 -3.70
C PHE A 190 -3.60 -24.84 -2.43
N GLU A 191 -3.59 -26.15 -2.50
CA GLU A 191 -3.00 -27.00 -1.47
C GLU A 191 -1.48 -27.10 -1.72
N PRO A 192 -0.64 -26.73 -0.73
CA PRO A 192 0.81 -26.79 -0.90
C PRO A 192 1.27 -28.22 -1.27
N PRO A 193 2.07 -28.37 -2.33
CA PRO A 193 2.61 -29.67 -2.68
C PRO A 193 3.61 -30.17 -1.63
N VAL A 194 3.80 -31.47 -1.56
CA VAL A 194 4.81 -32.09 -0.68
C VAL A 194 6.20 -31.50 -0.98
N PRO A 195 6.95 -31.07 0.03
CA PRO A 195 8.29 -30.53 -0.16
C PRO A 195 9.20 -31.51 -0.92
N ARG A 196 9.92 -31.01 -1.91
CA ARG A 196 10.84 -31.80 -2.71
C ARG A 196 12.24 -31.81 -2.10
N THR A 197 12.78 -32.96 -1.79
CA THR A 197 14.17 -33.10 -1.34
C THR A 197 15.14 -32.65 -2.43
N VAL A 198 16.15 -31.87 -2.04
CA VAL A 198 17.26 -31.42 -2.89
C VAL A 198 18.59 -31.76 -2.20
N GLY A 199 19.59 -32.14 -2.97
CA GLY A 199 20.93 -32.48 -2.44
C GLY A 199 21.78 -33.04 -3.57
N ASP A 200 22.77 -33.46 -3.27
CA ASP A 200 24.11 -33.60 -2.84
C ASP A 200 25.00 -32.52 -3.48
N TYR A 201 25.08 -31.37 -2.89
CA TYR A 201 25.90 -30.26 -3.39
C TYR A 201 27.15 -30.09 -2.53
N GLY A 202 28.31 -29.89 -3.17
CA GLY A 202 29.59 -29.70 -2.48
C GLY A 202 29.74 -28.38 -1.73
N SER A 203 28.80 -27.41 -1.91
CA SER A 203 28.79 -26.15 -1.20
C SER A 203 27.42 -25.51 -1.22
N ARG A 204 27.16 -24.58 -0.28
CA ARG A 204 25.95 -23.75 -0.26
C ARG A 204 25.76 -22.99 -1.59
N ARG A 205 26.84 -22.42 -2.15
CA ARG A 205 26.79 -21.68 -3.42
C ARG A 205 26.41 -22.58 -4.59
N SER A 206 26.93 -23.80 -4.65
CA SER A 206 26.55 -24.74 -5.71
C SER A 206 25.11 -25.22 -5.58
N ALA A 207 24.59 -25.37 -4.34
CA ALA A 207 23.19 -25.67 -4.10
C ALA A 207 22.26 -24.54 -4.60
N LEU A 208 22.50 -23.29 -4.18
CA LEU A 208 21.69 -22.13 -4.57
C LEU A 208 21.69 -21.88 -6.09
N ASN A 209 22.72 -22.30 -6.82
CA ASN A 209 22.80 -22.22 -8.27
C ASN A 209 22.42 -23.52 -8.99
N GLY A 210 22.23 -24.59 -8.24
CA GLY A 210 21.93 -25.92 -8.76
C GLY A 210 20.56 -25.99 -9.44
N ARG A 211 20.49 -26.71 -10.56
CA ARG A 211 19.25 -26.92 -11.31
C ARG A 211 18.12 -27.47 -10.42
N GLY A 212 18.45 -28.40 -9.51
CA GLY A 212 17.50 -28.99 -8.59
C GLY A 212 16.86 -27.99 -7.61
N CYS A 213 17.60 -26.95 -7.19
CA CYS A 213 17.08 -25.89 -6.31
C CYS A 213 16.40 -24.75 -7.09
N ARG A 214 16.75 -24.52 -8.36
CA ARG A 214 16.24 -23.36 -9.12
C ARG A 214 15.05 -23.67 -10.03
N ARG A 215 14.81 -24.95 -10.37
CA ARG A 215 13.65 -25.35 -11.15
C ARG A 215 12.49 -25.64 -10.23
N ILE A 216 11.41 -24.86 -10.37
CA ILE A 216 10.19 -24.95 -9.57
C ILE A 216 9.03 -25.30 -10.48
N GLU A 217 8.08 -26.06 -9.98
CA GLU A 217 6.83 -26.37 -10.68
C GLU A 217 5.67 -25.58 -10.07
N CYS A 218 4.79 -25.06 -10.93
CA CYS A 218 3.59 -24.38 -10.50
C CYS A 218 2.69 -25.34 -9.72
N PRO A 219 2.22 -24.99 -8.50
CA PRO A 219 1.40 -25.90 -7.70
C PRO A 219 0.03 -26.18 -8.30
N LEU A 220 -0.42 -25.36 -9.27
CA LEU A 220 -1.72 -25.47 -9.90
C LEU A 220 -1.71 -26.25 -11.24
N CYS A 221 -0.68 -26.07 -12.07
CA CYS A 221 -0.63 -26.71 -13.38
C CYS A 221 0.63 -27.55 -13.67
N GLY A 222 1.60 -27.57 -12.77
CA GLY A 222 2.85 -28.32 -12.96
C GLY A 222 3.83 -27.67 -13.94
N GLU A 223 3.52 -26.50 -14.56
CA GLU A 223 4.45 -25.82 -15.47
C GLU A 223 5.73 -25.45 -14.73
N SER A 224 6.87 -25.80 -15.37
CA SER A 224 8.19 -25.53 -14.78
C SER A 224 8.60 -24.07 -15.00
N SER A 225 9.09 -23.44 -13.95
CA SER A 225 9.66 -22.11 -13.94
C SER A 225 11.01 -22.08 -13.26
N TRP A 226 11.67 -20.92 -13.27
CA TRP A 226 13.02 -20.77 -12.73
C TRP A 226 13.08 -19.63 -11.73
N VAL A 227 13.64 -19.92 -10.55
CA VAL A 227 14.07 -18.91 -9.58
C VAL A 227 15.24 -18.11 -10.16
N ARG A 228 15.10 -16.80 -10.14
CA ARG A 228 16.17 -15.88 -10.59
C ARG A 228 17.18 -15.62 -9.51
N LYS A 229 16.71 -15.38 -8.29
CA LYS A 229 17.55 -15.04 -7.15
C LYS A 229 16.95 -15.61 -5.86
N TRP A 230 17.80 -16.15 -5.00
CA TRP A 230 17.48 -16.53 -3.63
C TRP A 230 17.81 -15.38 -2.69
N HIS A 231 16.90 -15.04 -1.78
CA HIS A 231 17.08 -14.08 -0.71
C HIS A 231 17.16 -14.82 0.62
N THR A 232 18.15 -14.49 1.45
CA THR A 232 18.33 -15.13 2.75
C THR A 232 17.33 -14.58 3.75
N ALA A 233 16.43 -15.42 4.26
CA ALA A 233 15.47 -15.06 5.30
C ALA A 233 16.09 -15.23 6.68
N GLU A 234 16.72 -16.40 6.90
CA GLU A 234 17.50 -16.73 8.10
C GLU A 234 18.60 -17.72 7.73
N GLU A 235 19.40 -18.18 8.70
CA GLU A 235 20.47 -19.13 8.42
C GLU A 235 19.91 -20.45 7.89
N GLY A 236 20.35 -20.82 6.69
CA GLY A 236 19.91 -22.04 6.01
C GLY A 236 18.54 -21.94 5.33
N VAL A 237 17.82 -20.82 5.46
CA VAL A 237 16.49 -20.60 4.85
C VAL A 237 16.54 -19.49 3.80
N TYR A 238 16.06 -19.80 2.61
CA TYR A 238 16.07 -18.91 1.45
C TYR A 238 14.68 -18.82 0.85
N LEU A 239 14.28 -17.61 0.50
CA LEU A 239 13.03 -17.32 -0.17
C LEU A 239 13.29 -16.74 -1.56
N ALA A 240 12.43 -17.05 -2.49
CA ALA A 240 12.45 -16.48 -3.83
C ALA A 240 11.05 -16.43 -4.43
N ASP A 241 10.86 -15.55 -5.40
CA ASP A 241 9.70 -15.58 -6.26
C ASP A 241 9.97 -16.36 -7.56
N PHE A 242 8.90 -16.94 -8.11
CA PHE A 242 8.88 -17.49 -9.46
C PHE A 242 7.53 -17.22 -10.12
N ARG A 243 7.48 -17.25 -11.44
CA ARG A 243 6.29 -16.89 -12.21
C ARG A 243 5.83 -18.04 -13.09
N CYS A 244 4.56 -18.44 -12.92
CA CYS A 244 3.80 -19.21 -13.88
C CYS A 244 3.10 -18.25 -14.86
N LYS A 245 3.03 -18.62 -16.15
CA LYS A 245 2.39 -17.78 -17.18
C LYS A 245 0.88 -17.67 -16.97
N GLU A 246 0.26 -18.75 -16.54
CA GLU A 246 -1.20 -18.86 -16.37
C GLU A 246 -1.68 -18.43 -14.98
N HIS A 247 -0.91 -18.73 -13.91
CA HIS A 247 -1.38 -18.58 -12.54
C HIS A 247 -0.69 -17.46 -11.74
N GLY A 248 0.21 -16.68 -12.38
CA GLY A 248 0.85 -15.54 -11.73
C GLY A 248 2.14 -15.89 -10.99
N SER A 249 2.45 -15.12 -9.95
CA SER A 249 3.73 -15.20 -9.23
C SER A 249 3.54 -15.77 -7.83
N PHE A 250 4.41 -16.71 -7.46
CA PHE A 250 4.40 -17.42 -6.19
C PHE A 250 5.70 -17.17 -5.43
N VAL A 251 5.68 -17.40 -4.13
CA VAL A 251 6.88 -17.47 -3.30
C VAL A 251 7.23 -18.94 -3.05
N CYS A 252 8.51 -19.29 -3.15
CA CYS A 252 9.02 -20.60 -2.77
C CYS A 252 10.08 -20.47 -1.67
N ARG A 253 10.22 -21.52 -0.87
CA ARG A 253 11.17 -21.61 0.23
C ARG A 253 12.13 -22.76 -0.04
N LEU A 254 13.42 -22.50 0.18
CA LEU A 254 14.47 -23.51 0.14
C LEU A 254 15.17 -23.55 1.49
N THR A 255 15.12 -24.70 2.16
CA THR A 255 15.89 -24.94 3.38
C THR A 255 17.10 -25.77 3.02
N LEU A 256 18.31 -25.34 3.44
CA LEU A 256 19.58 -26.04 3.17
C LEU A 256 20.39 -26.21 4.47
N GLY A 257 20.95 -27.38 4.64
CA GLY A 257 21.90 -27.68 5.70
C GLY A 257 23.09 -28.53 5.20
N ALA A 258 24.23 -28.42 5.85
CA ALA A 258 25.36 -29.27 5.60
C ALA A 258 25.24 -30.53 6.46
N GLY A 259 25.35 -31.73 5.85
CA GLY A 259 25.44 -33.01 6.56
C GLY A 259 26.83 -33.25 7.16
N GLU A 260 26.98 -34.34 7.94
CA GLU A 260 28.25 -34.76 8.49
C GLU A 260 29.31 -35.08 7.41
N ASP A 261 28.83 -35.49 6.23
CA ASP A 261 29.65 -35.74 5.02
C ASP A 261 30.02 -34.43 4.28
N ARG A 262 29.67 -33.25 4.82
CA ARG A 262 29.88 -31.92 4.26
C ARG A 262 29.12 -31.64 2.95
N LEU A 263 28.20 -32.52 2.57
CA LEU A 263 27.30 -32.25 1.44
C LEU A 263 26.10 -31.43 1.90
N TRP A 264 25.69 -30.52 1.04
CA TRP A 264 24.53 -29.65 1.27
C TRP A 264 23.27 -30.29 0.71
N ARG A 265 22.27 -30.44 1.57
CA ARG A 265 20.96 -31.03 1.29
C ARG A 265 19.87 -30.17 1.89
N GLY A 266 18.64 -30.40 1.46
CA GLY A 266 17.51 -29.72 2.05
C GLY A 266 16.19 -30.04 1.37
N ALA A 267 15.26 -29.12 1.53
CA ALA A 267 13.92 -29.22 0.99
C ALA A 267 13.53 -27.94 0.24
N LEU A 268 12.85 -28.10 -0.88
CA LEU A 268 12.27 -27.06 -1.69
C LEU A 268 10.75 -27.18 -1.63
N GLU A 269 10.08 -26.12 -1.22
CA GLU A 269 8.63 -26.08 -1.07
C GLU A 269 8.01 -24.85 -1.72
N VAL A 270 6.73 -24.94 -2.08
CA VAL A 270 5.89 -23.82 -2.46
C VAL A 270 4.78 -23.73 -1.42
N PRO A 271 4.98 -22.96 -0.34
CA PRO A 271 3.99 -22.82 0.72
C PRO A 271 2.77 -22.05 0.25
N ALA A 272 1.63 -22.20 0.96
CA ALA A 272 0.48 -21.35 0.77
C ALA A 272 0.87 -19.87 0.98
N VAL A 273 0.37 -18.99 0.12
CA VAL A 273 0.67 -17.57 0.24
C VAL A 273 -0.13 -16.98 1.38
N THR A 274 0.58 -16.51 2.40
CA THR A 274 0.01 -15.86 3.59
C THR A 274 0.64 -14.48 3.79
N PRO A 275 -0.02 -13.54 4.50
CA PRO A 275 0.58 -12.26 4.85
C PRO A 275 1.93 -12.41 5.54
N ALA A 276 2.06 -13.39 6.46
CA ALA A 276 3.31 -13.67 7.17
C ALA A 276 4.46 -14.09 6.23
N LEU A 277 4.18 -14.95 5.25
CA LEU A 277 5.16 -15.35 4.24
C LEU A 277 5.62 -14.16 3.39
N LEU A 278 4.69 -13.31 2.98
CA LEU A 278 5.00 -12.12 2.18
C LEU A 278 5.81 -11.10 2.98
N GLN A 279 5.53 -10.92 4.25
CA GLN A 279 6.33 -10.07 5.15
C GLN A 279 7.74 -10.64 5.36
N GLU A 280 7.87 -11.96 5.51
CA GLU A 280 9.16 -12.63 5.62
C GLU A 280 9.99 -12.42 4.34
N PHE A 281 9.36 -12.55 3.18
CA PHE A 281 10.00 -12.33 1.88
C PHE A 281 10.43 -10.87 1.69
N ASP A 282 9.59 -9.89 2.02
CA ASP A 282 9.93 -8.46 1.97
C ASP A 282 11.13 -8.14 2.86
N ARG A 283 11.15 -8.67 4.10
CA ARG A 283 12.29 -8.49 5.02
C ARG A 283 13.58 -9.08 4.46
N ALA A 284 13.51 -10.27 3.85
CA ALA A 284 14.69 -10.92 3.23
C ALA A 284 15.27 -10.07 2.08
N ILE A 285 14.41 -9.48 1.25
CA ILE A 285 14.83 -8.58 0.16
C ILE A 285 15.49 -7.30 0.71
N ARG A 286 14.89 -6.67 1.70
CA ARG A 286 15.39 -5.41 2.29
C ARG A 286 16.72 -5.59 3.01
N ALA A 287 16.90 -6.71 3.72
CA ALA A 287 18.16 -7.01 4.41
C ALA A 287 19.36 -7.03 3.45
N GLU A 288 19.21 -7.60 2.26
CA GLU A 288 20.25 -7.62 1.23
C GLU A 288 20.53 -6.23 0.65
N CYS A 289 19.51 -5.39 0.45
CA CYS A 289 19.68 -4.01 -0.03
C CYS A 289 20.55 -3.18 0.94
N ILE A 290 20.35 -3.31 2.23
CA ILE A 290 21.13 -2.61 3.26
C ILE A 290 22.59 -3.04 3.21
N VAL A 291 22.88 -4.34 3.10
CA VAL A 291 24.24 -4.89 3.00
C VAL A 291 24.97 -4.36 1.74
N CYS A 292 24.28 -4.28 0.60
CA CYS A 292 24.83 -3.75 -0.64
C CYS A 292 25.16 -2.25 -0.53
N GLN A 293 24.32 -1.44 0.11
CA GLN A 293 24.57 0.00 0.31
C GLN A 293 25.76 0.27 1.24
N VAL A 294 25.89 -0.49 2.33
CA VAL A 294 27.02 -0.37 3.27
C VAL A 294 28.34 -0.79 2.61
N SER A 295 28.34 -1.83 1.77
CA SER A 295 29.55 -2.26 1.04
C SER A 295 29.97 -1.26 -0.04
N SER A 296 29.04 -0.66 -0.76
CA SER A 296 29.31 0.36 -1.79
C SER A 296 29.82 1.68 -1.19
N SER A 297 29.34 2.06 -0.01
CA SER A 297 29.83 3.25 0.70
C SER A 297 31.26 3.08 1.26
N ARG A 298 31.65 1.85 1.63
CA ARG A 298 33.05 1.55 2.05
C ARG A 298 34.03 1.62 0.86
N HIS A 299 33.63 1.15 -0.33
CA HIS A 299 34.49 1.26 -1.53
C HIS A 299 34.70 2.70 -1.99
N LYS A 300 33.72 3.58 -1.88
CA LYS A 300 33.88 5.02 -2.20
C LYS A 300 34.84 5.74 -1.24
N LYS A 301 34.93 5.35 0.03
CA LYS A 301 35.88 5.97 0.99
C LYS A 301 37.32 5.54 0.76
N HIS A 302 37.62 4.42 0.14
CA HIS A 302 38.98 4.00 -0.17
C HIS A 302 39.58 4.67 -1.43
N HIS A 303 38.75 5.11 -2.39
CA HIS A 303 39.22 5.76 -3.62
C HIS A 303 39.53 7.25 -3.48
N VAL A 304 39.14 7.92 -2.39
CA VAL A 304 39.39 9.36 -2.16
C VAL A 304 40.74 9.61 -1.47
N ARG A 305 41.43 8.56 -0.95
CA ARG A 305 42.68 8.74 -0.18
C ARG A 305 44.01 8.64 -0.96
N SER A 306 44.01 8.55 -2.30
CA SER A 306 45.24 8.37 -3.08
C SER A 306 45.45 9.45 -4.18
N ARG A 307 45.20 10.74 -3.90
CA ARG A 307 45.70 11.82 -4.74
C ARG A 307 46.53 12.79 -3.89
N THR A 308 47.80 12.46 -3.72
CA THR A 308 48.82 13.42 -3.28
C THR A 308 49.09 14.41 -4.43
N PRO A 309 49.16 15.73 -4.18
CA PRO A 309 49.49 16.70 -5.22
C PRO A 309 50.97 16.59 -5.55
N LYS A 310 51.33 16.45 -6.85
CA LYS A 310 52.65 16.59 -7.37
C LYS A 310 53.11 18.07 -7.16
N LYS A 311 54.18 18.28 -6.39
CA LYS A 311 54.93 19.51 -6.36
C LYS A 311 55.47 19.81 -7.76
N THR A 312 55.12 20.96 -8.30
CA THR A 312 55.82 21.61 -9.41
C THR A 312 56.93 22.45 -8.82
N GLU A 313 58.17 21.99 -9.03
CA GLU A 313 59.34 22.86 -8.96
C GLU A 313 59.60 23.49 -10.35
N LYS A 314 59.80 24.82 -10.29
CA LYS A 314 60.24 25.81 -11.32
C LYS A 314 59.25 26.12 -12.43
#